data_646b2b985687fd21c1b7852cb07038a8
#
_entry.id   646b2b985687fd21c1b7852cb07038a8
#
_cell.length_a   1.000
_cell.length_b   1.000
_cell.length_c   1.000
_cell.angle_alpha   90.00
_cell.angle_beta   90.00
_cell.angle_gamma   90.00
#
_symmetry.space_group_name_H-M   'P 1'
#
loop_
_entity.id
_entity.type
_entity.pdbx_description
1 polymer ?
#
loop_
_entity_poly.entity_id
_entity_poly.type
_entity_poly.pdbx_seq_one_letter_code
_entity_poly.pdbx_strand_id
1 'polypeptide(L)'
;MIDIVKLKTFITVADLGSFSKSSDVLYVTQPAITQQIKSLEKTMGCKLLRRQGGKIVLTEEGERLYQKAKLLLESYDNLVKEMSQLKKDIKDTLYIGSSPTFSEYSLPKLIVDFQKLYPGVTIKLYVDTSKKIEDSIVNGLINVGIVDKEADSKINSVELFKDELVLCVGKNHELAGTNIIEPEDLYKIDLVMREAYSCTRKTVKETLEAMGLNFELLNIKIETNSMRSIINIVKSGYGASFFPKSSIQKDIENGELIPVKIRNFKAYKVFTVIYYTDFNKSALVDKFIKFLLANKESLGEAVGFNA
;
A
#
# COMPACT_ATOMS: atom_id res chain seq x y z
N MET A 1 35.15 -17.53 -10.50
CA MET A 1 34.88 -16.75 -9.29
C MET A 1 33.40 -16.82 -9.00
N ILE A 2 33.01 -17.03 -7.76
CA ILE A 2 31.62 -16.94 -7.31
C ILE A 2 31.23 -15.44 -7.28
N ASP A 3 30.08 -15.11 -7.84
CA ASP A 3 29.50 -13.76 -7.73
C ASP A 3 28.12 -13.81 -7.09
N ILE A 4 27.70 -12.68 -6.55
CA ILE A 4 26.44 -12.52 -5.83
C ILE A 4 25.24 -12.84 -6.72
N VAL A 5 25.30 -12.48 -8.02
CA VAL A 5 24.19 -12.71 -8.95
C VAL A 5 23.94 -14.22 -9.12
N LYS A 6 24.98 -15.00 -9.30
CA LYS A 6 24.85 -16.47 -9.45
C LYS A 6 24.32 -17.14 -8.19
N LEU A 7 24.72 -16.66 -6.99
CA LEU A 7 24.18 -17.16 -5.72
C LEU A 7 22.69 -16.81 -5.57
N LYS A 8 22.29 -15.60 -5.91
CA LYS A 8 20.88 -15.19 -5.93
C LYS A 8 20.07 -16.06 -6.87
N THR A 9 20.55 -16.23 -8.10
CA THR A 9 19.89 -17.10 -9.09
C THR A 9 19.74 -18.53 -8.59
N PHE A 10 20.78 -19.09 -7.96
CA PHE A 10 20.74 -20.43 -7.41
C PHE A 10 19.69 -20.58 -6.30
N ILE A 11 19.64 -19.64 -5.35
CA ILE A 11 18.64 -19.63 -4.27
C ILE A 11 17.23 -19.52 -4.85
N THR A 12 17.00 -18.60 -5.79
CA THR A 12 15.68 -18.42 -6.41
C THR A 12 15.21 -19.67 -7.15
N VAL A 13 16.12 -20.36 -7.88
CA VAL A 13 15.78 -21.63 -8.54
C VAL A 13 15.49 -22.75 -7.54
N ALA A 14 16.21 -22.80 -6.43
CA ALA A 14 15.98 -23.76 -5.36
C ALA A 14 14.63 -23.53 -4.67
N ASP A 15 14.30 -22.29 -4.34
CA ASP A 15 13.05 -21.91 -3.67
C ASP A 15 11.81 -22.16 -4.55
N LEU A 16 11.89 -21.87 -5.86
CA LEU A 16 10.77 -22.01 -6.78
C LEU A 16 10.68 -23.39 -7.46
N GLY A 17 11.75 -24.20 -7.39
CA GLY A 17 11.81 -25.52 -8.02
C GLY A 17 11.67 -25.50 -9.55
N SER A 18 11.90 -24.36 -10.21
CA SER A 18 11.62 -24.13 -11.63
C SER A 18 12.50 -23.06 -12.24
N PHE A 19 13.21 -23.37 -13.32
CA PHE A 19 13.99 -22.40 -14.09
C PHE A 19 13.11 -21.34 -14.77
N SER A 20 11.95 -21.72 -15.29
CA SER A 20 11.04 -20.80 -15.95
C SER A 20 10.45 -19.80 -14.96
N LYS A 21 9.90 -20.27 -13.82
CA LYS A 21 9.39 -19.35 -12.79
C LYS A 21 10.48 -18.43 -12.24
N SER A 22 11.71 -18.93 -12.14
CA SER A 22 12.84 -18.11 -11.68
C SER A 22 13.23 -17.06 -12.71
N SER A 23 13.10 -17.33 -14.03
CA SER A 23 13.33 -16.31 -15.06
C SER A 23 12.32 -15.16 -14.97
N ASP A 24 11.06 -15.47 -14.68
CA ASP A 24 10.01 -14.47 -14.52
C ASP A 24 10.27 -13.58 -13.28
N VAL A 25 10.68 -14.20 -12.16
CA VAL A 25 10.98 -13.49 -10.90
C VAL A 25 12.25 -12.64 -11.00
N LEU A 26 13.28 -13.13 -11.70
CA LEU A 26 14.57 -12.44 -11.84
C LEU A 26 14.65 -11.52 -13.06
N TYR A 27 13.57 -11.41 -13.85
CA TYR A 27 13.48 -10.59 -15.07
C TYR A 27 14.60 -10.84 -16.08
N VAL A 28 15.01 -12.12 -16.20
CA VAL A 28 16.03 -12.57 -17.16
C VAL A 28 15.49 -13.73 -17.99
N THR A 29 16.13 -14.05 -19.10
CA THR A 29 15.72 -15.20 -19.91
C THR A 29 16.06 -16.53 -19.25
N GLN A 30 15.25 -17.56 -19.46
CA GLN A 30 15.53 -18.91 -18.94
C GLN A 30 16.91 -19.46 -19.38
N PRO A 31 17.39 -19.25 -20.63
CA PRO A 31 18.77 -19.59 -21.00
C PRO A 31 19.83 -18.92 -20.12
N ALA A 32 19.62 -17.65 -19.74
CA ALA A 32 20.53 -16.91 -18.85
C ALA A 32 20.59 -17.55 -17.46
N ILE A 33 19.43 -17.89 -16.86
CA ILE A 33 19.37 -18.66 -15.59
C ILE A 33 20.16 -19.96 -15.71
N THR A 34 19.91 -20.71 -16.78
CA THR A 34 20.60 -22.01 -17.02
C THR A 34 22.10 -21.82 -17.11
N GLN A 35 22.57 -20.78 -17.80
CA GLN A 35 24.00 -20.48 -17.94
C GLN A 35 24.63 -20.07 -16.59
N GLN A 36 23.94 -19.26 -15.79
CA GLN A 36 24.39 -18.84 -14.46
C GLN A 36 24.53 -20.04 -13.51
N ILE A 37 23.56 -20.96 -13.48
CA ILE A 37 23.62 -22.19 -12.68
C ILE A 37 24.75 -23.08 -13.14
N LYS A 38 24.87 -23.34 -14.45
CA LYS A 38 25.98 -24.14 -14.98
C LYS A 38 27.36 -23.55 -14.65
N SER A 39 27.47 -22.20 -14.73
CA SER A 39 28.70 -21.49 -14.36
C SER A 39 29.01 -21.62 -12.87
N LEU A 40 28.02 -21.57 -12.01
CA LEU A 40 28.17 -21.78 -10.56
C LEU A 40 28.60 -23.21 -10.26
N GLU A 41 27.92 -24.22 -10.81
CA GLU A 41 28.25 -25.62 -10.67
C GLU A 41 29.68 -25.93 -11.15
N LYS A 42 30.09 -25.33 -12.29
CA LYS A 42 31.47 -25.44 -12.78
C LYS A 42 32.47 -24.85 -11.79
N THR A 43 32.16 -23.71 -11.18
CA THR A 43 33.05 -23.09 -10.19
C THR A 43 33.11 -23.90 -8.90
N MET A 44 32.01 -24.55 -8.49
CA MET A 44 31.96 -25.42 -7.30
C MET A 44 32.50 -26.84 -7.54
N GLY A 45 32.65 -27.27 -8.79
CA GLY A 45 33.12 -28.60 -9.15
C GLY A 45 32.08 -29.71 -8.89
N CYS A 46 30.84 -29.38 -8.61
CA CYS A 46 29.78 -30.35 -8.29
C CYS A 46 28.42 -29.91 -8.83
N LYS A 47 27.47 -30.84 -8.91
CA LYS A 47 26.08 -30.54 -9.20
C LYS A 47 25.38 -30.07 -7.96
N LEU A 48 24.67 -28.93 -8.08
CA LEU A 48 23.93 -28.30 -6.98
C LEU A 48 22.44 -28.56 -7.09
N LEU A 49 21.96 -28.80 -8.31
CA LEU A 49 20.53 -29.01 -8.60
C LEU A 49 20.37 -30.34 -9.40
N ARG A 50 19.28 -31.06 -9.12
CA ARG A 50 18.85 -32.26 -9.84
C ARG A 50 17.37 -32.20 -10.17
N ARG A 51 16.94 -32.98 -11.17
CA ARG A 51 15.50 -33.15 -11.47
C ARG A 51 14.97 -34.36 -10.72
N GLN A 52 13.83 -34.19 -10.05
CA GLN A 52 13.13 -35.26 -9.37
C GLN A 52 11.61 -35.01 -9.48
N GLY A 53 10.88 -35.97 -10.07
CA GLY A 53 9.43 -35.85 -10.23
C GLY A 53 8.97 -34.60 -11.03
N GLY A 54 9.76 -34.20 -12.04
CA GLY A 54 9.46 -33.01 -12.86
C GLY A 54 9.84 -31.68 -12.22
N LYS A 55 10.27 -31.67 -10.96
CA LYS A 55 10.72 -30.48 -10.23
C LYS A 55 12.24 -30.40 -10.13
N ILE A 56 12.76 -29.21 -9.93
CA ILE A 56 14.16 -29.00 -9.58
C ILE A 56 14.29 -29.06 -8.06
N VAL A 57 15.22 -29.85 -7.58
CA VAL A 57 15.54 -30.03 -6.15
C VAL A 57 17.03 -29.91 -5.92
N LEU A 58 17.43 -29.58 -4.70
CA LEU A 58 18.84 -29.51 -4.30
C LEU A 58 19.48 -30.89 -4.26
N THR A 59 20.78 -30.96 -4.53
CA THR A 59 21.66 -32.08 -4.17
C THR A 59 22.10 -31.90 -2.71
N GLU A 60 22.86 -32.83 -2.14
CA GLU A 60 23.47 -32.67 -0.81
C GLU A 60 24.43 -31.48 -0.77
N GLU A 61 25.25 -31.34 -1.80
CA GLU A 61 26.16 -30.20 -1.98
C GLU A 61 25.36 -28.90 -2.19
N GLY A 62 24.27 -29.00 -2.94
CA GLY A 62 23.32 -27.86 -3.14
C GLY A 62 22.70 -27.39 -1.85
N GLU A 63 22.27 -28.29 -0.97
CA GLU A 63 21.72 -27.94 0.35
C GLU A 63 22.75 -27.19 1.21
N ARG A 64 23.98 -27.71 1.27
CA ARG A 64 25.08 -27.07 2.00
C ARG A 64 25.39 -25.68 1.45
N LEU A 65 25.44 -25.53 0.13
CA LEU A 65 25.66 -24.21 -0.49
C LEU A 65 24.48 -23.28 -0.21
N TYR A 66 23.24 -23.76 -0.30
CA TYR A 66 22.03 -22.97 -0.09
C TYR A 66 22.03 -22.29 1.30
N GLN A 67 22.31 -23.06 2.36
CA GLN A 67 22.38 -22.53 3.72
C GLN A 67 23.48 -21.46 3.85
N LYS A 68 24.68 -21.71 3.33
CA LYS A 68 25.79 -20.76 3.41
C LYS A 68 25.59 -19.54 2.51
N ALA A 69 24.98 -19.70 1.34
CA ALA A 69 24.70 -18.62 0.42
C ALA A 69 23.64 -17.66 0.99
N LYS A 70 22.60 -18.13 1.69
CA LYS A 70 21.65 -17.29 2.41
C LYS A 70 22.35 -16.39 3.44
N LEU A 71 23.17 -16.97 4.30
CA LEU A 71 23.92 -16.20 5.31
C LEU A 71 24.85 -15.17 4.67
N LEU A 72 25.52 -15.53 3.58
CA LEU A 72 26.40 -14.62 2.84
C LEU A 72 25.62 -13.44 2.25
N LEU A 73 24.46 -13.72 1.63
CA LEU A 73 23.62 -12.67 1.07
C LEU A 73 23.04 -11.74 2.16
N GLU A 74 22.63 -12.28 3.30
CA GLU A 74 22.23 -11.48 4.45
C GLU A 74 23.36 -10.57 4.95
N SER A 75 24.59 -11.11 5.06
CA SER A 75 25.76 -10.32 5.44
C SER A 75 26.12 -9.26 4.41
N TYR A 76 26.01 -9.57 3.12
CA TYR A 76 26.20 -8.61 2.03
C TYR A 76 25.17 -7.48 2.10
N ASP A 77 23.89 -7.80 2.28
CA ASP A 77 22.82 -6.81 2.39
C ASP A 77 22.99 -5.94 3.64
N ASN A 78 23.45 -6.52 4.75
CA ASN A 78 23.77 -5.76 5.97
C ASN A 78 24.95 -4.81 5.75
N LEU A 79 26.01 -5.25 5.08
CA LEU A 79 27.14 -4.37 4.73
C LEU A 79 26.69 -3.21 3.84
N VAL A 80 25.89 -3.47 2.81
CA VAL A 80 25.33 -2.40 1.95
C VAL A 80 24.48 -1.44 2.76
N LYS A 81 23.66 -1.93 3.72
CA LYS A 81 22.87 -1.11 4.63
C LYS A 81 23.74 -0.25 5.53
N GLU A 82 24.78 -0.84 6.18
CA GLU A 82 25.71 -0.11 7.02
C GLU A 82 26.44 1.00 6.25
N MET A 83 26.96 0.68 5.07
CA MET A 83 27.64 1.67 4.24
C MET A 83 26.71 2.78 3.76
N SER A 84 25.43 2.47 3.50
CA SER A 84 24.42 3.48 3.15
C SER A 84 24.04 4.36 4.34
N GLN A 85 24.12 3.86 5.59
CA GLN A 85 23.86 4.63 6.81
C GLN A 85 25.01 5.60 7.14
N LEU A 86 26.24 5.31 6.70
CA LEU A 86 27.39 6.21 6.87
C LEU A 86 27.33 7.45 5.97
N LYS A 87 26.57 7.41 4.88
CA LYS A 87 26.31 8.58 4.03
C LYS A 87 25.23 9.45 4.67
N LYS A 88 25.63 10.44 5.48
CA LYS A 88 24.74 11.48 6.04
C LYS A 88 24.07 12.35 4.97
N ASP A 89 24.59 12.39 3.77
CA ASP A 89 24.03 13.12 2.63
C ASP A 89 23.41 12.12 1.61
N ILE A 90 22.20 11.67 1.89
CA ILE A 90 21.42 10.94 0.88
C ILE A 90 20.91 11.98 -0.13
N LYS A 91 21.62 12.11 -1.24
CA LYS A 91 21.13 12.83 -2.43
C LYS A 91 20.53 11.80 -3.36
N ASP A 92 19.25 11.50 -3.19
CA ASP A 92 18.54 10.52 -3.99
C ASP A 92 17.10 10.97 -4.22
N THR A 93 16.44 10.38 -5.19
CA THR A 93 15.04 10.69 -5.49
C THR A 93 14.16 9.56 -4.99
N LEU A 94 13.18 9.90 -4.15
CA LEU A 94 12.15 8.99 -3.68
C LEU A 94 10.87 9.18 -4.50
N TYR A 95 10.49 8.17 -5.26
CA TYR A 95 9.26 8.14 -6.05
C TYR A 95 8.16 7.50 -5.20
N ILE A 96 7.17 8.29 -4.79
CA ILE A 96 6.06 7.88 -3.95
C ILE A 96 4.79 7.84 -4.80
N GLY A 97 4.06 6.73 -4.76
CA GLY A 97 2.70 6.65 -5.27
C GLY A 97 1.69 6.74 -4.13
N SER A 98 0.56 7.38 -4.35
CA SER A 98 -0.49 7.44 -3.32
C SER A 98 -1.89 7.47 -3.91
N SER A 99 -2.82 6.83 -3.21
CA SER A 99 -4.25 7.02 -3.49
C SER A 99 -4.66 8.48 -3.25
N PRO A 100 -5.67 8.99 -3.98
CA PRO A 100 -6.07 10.40 -3.87
C PRO A 100 -6.39 10.84 -2.44
N THR A 101 -7.14 10.05 -1.71
CA THR A 101 -7.54 10.40 -0.33
C THR A 101 -6.33 10.60 0.59
N PHE A 102 -5.38 9.67 0.59
CA PHE A 102 -4.21 9.77 1.45
C PHE A 102 -3.27 10.89 1.02
N SER A 103 -3.12 11.10 -0.29
CA SER A 103 -2.26 12.16 -0.85
C SER A 103 -2.75 13.57 -0.51
N GLU A 104 -4.06 13.77 -0.37
CA GLU A 104 -4.62 15.09 -0.10
C GLU A 104 -4.62 15.45 1.40
N TYR A 105 -4.83 14.47 2.28
CA TYR A 105 -5.12 14.77 3.70
C TYR A 105 -4.01 14.36 4.66
N SER A 106 -3.37 13.22 4.46
CA SER A 106 -2.42 12.66 5.42
C SER A 106 -0.96 12.80 4.96
N LEU A 107 -0.68 12.52 3.70
CA LEU A 107 0.67 12.45 3.16
C LEU A 107 1.44 13.79 3.14
N PRO A 108 0.82 14.97 2.90
CA PRO A 108 1.58 16.23 2.80
C PRO A 108 2.39 16.55 4.05
N LYS A 109 1.80 16.39 5.23
CA LYS A 109 2.51 16.60 6.50
C LYS A 109 3.66 15.61 6.66
N LEU A 110 3.45 14.33 6.36
CA LEU A 110 4.48 13.31 6.45
C LEU A 110 5.65 13.57 5.49
N ILE A 111 5.37 14.03 4.26
CA ILE A 111 6.41 14.42 3.30
C ILE A 111 7.27 15.55 3.86
N VAL A 112 6.64 16.60 4.40
CA VAL A 112 7.37 17.74 4.97
C VAL A 112 8.22 17.31 6.15
N ASP A 113 7.69 16.48 7.05
CA ASP A 113 8.43 16.01 8.21
C ASP A 113 9.56 15.06 7.82
N PHE A 114 9.36 14.19 6.84
CA PHE A 114 10.42 13.36 6.27
C PHE A 114 11.52 14.19 5.58
N GLN A 115 11.12 15.23 4.84
CA GLN A 115 12.06 16.15 4.16
C GLN A 115 12.96 16.90 5.16
N LYS A 116 12.42 17.28 6.35
CA LYS A 116 13.22 17.88 7.42
C LYS A 116 14.27 16.92 7.98
N LEU A 117 13.96 15.63 8.06
CA LEU A 117 14.89 14.59 8.52
C LEU A 117 15.96 14.25 7.47
N TYR A 118 15.60 14.37 6.19
CA TYR A 118 16.46 14.02 5.04
C TYR A 118 16.44 15.13 3.99
N PRO A 119 17.07 16.29 4.26
CA PRO A 119 16.99 17.49 3.39
C PRO A 119 17.61 17.31 2.01
N GLY A 120 18.51 16.33 1.84
CA GLY A 120 19.14 16.02 0.56
C GLY A 120 18.25 15.14 -0.37
N VAL A 121 17.10 14.64 0.11
CA VAL A 121 16.22 13.78 -0.67
C VAL A 121 15.28 14.62 -1.53
N THR A 122 15.17 14.28 -2.82
CA THR A 122 14.13 14.80 -3.69
C THR A 122 12.93 13.86 -3.65
N ILE A 123 11.73 14.38 -3.37
CA ILE A 123 10.49 13.57 -3.37
C ILE A 123 9.68 13.89 -4.62
N LYS A 124 9.28 12.84 -5.34
CA LYS A 124 8.32 12.91 -6.45
C LYS A 124 7.08 12.12 -6.10
N LEU A 125 5.94 12.81 -6.05
CA LEU A 125 4.65 12.22 -5.69
C LEU A 125 3.81 11.99 -6.95
N TYR A 126 3.31 10.78 -7.10
CA TYR A 126 2.34 10.36 -8.12
C TYR A 126 1.03 9.99 -7.44
N VAL A 127 -0.06 10.58 -7.92
CA VAL A 127 -1.40 10.35 -7.37
C VAL A 127 -2.25 9.68 -8.43
N ASP A 128 -2.73 8.46 -8.12
CA ASP A 128 -3.62 7.71 -9.01
C ASP A 128 -4.42 6.68 -8.19
N THR A 129 -5.29 5.93 -8.84
CA THR A 129 -6.04 4.84 -8.20
C THR A 129 -5.10 3.77 -7.63
N SER A 130 -5.52 3.10 -6.56
CA SER A 130 -4.72 2.04 -5.91
C SER A 130 -4.23 0.99 -6.90
N LYS A 131 -5.06 0.62 -7.90
CA LYS A 131 -4.65 -0.34 -8.94
C LYS A 131 -3.48 0.15 -9.78
N LYS A 132 -3.53 1.41 -10.25
CA LYS A 132 -2.44 1.98 -11.05
C LYS A 132 -1.16 2.19 -10.23
N ILE A 133 -1.28 2.48 -8.93
CA ILE A 133 -0.14 2.54 -8.01
C ILE A 133 0.52 1.18 -7.87
N GLU A 134 -0.26 0.10 -7.70
CA GLU A 134 0.25 -1.27 -7.70
C GLU A 134 0.99 -1.62 -8.99
N ASP A 135 0.37 -1.33 -10.15
CA ASP A 135 0.99 -1.57 -11.45
C ASP A 135 2.31 -0.77 -11.61
N SER A 136 2.36 0.46 -11.08
CA SER A 136 3.56 1.31 -11.11
C SER A 136 4.68 0.78 -10.20
N ILE A 137 4.36 0.17 -9.06
CA ILE A 137 5.31 -0.55 -8.19
C ILE A 137 5.90 -1.74 -8.92
N VAL A 138 5.05 -2.59 -9.53
CA VAL A 138 5.50 -3.78 -10.28
C VAL A 138 6.40 -3.40 -11.45
N ASN A 139 6.08 -2.30 -12.14
CA ASN A 139 6.88 -1.80 -13.27
C ASN A 139 8.11 -0.98 -12.85
N GLY A 140 8.40 -0.84 -11.55
CA GLY A 140 9.56 -0.09 -11.05
C GLY A 140 9.52 1.41 -11.30
N LEU A 141 8.35 1.98 -11.61
CA LEU A 141 8.16 3.41 -11.86
C LEU A 141 8.11 4.22 -10.57
N ILE A 142 7.68 3.62 -9.48
CA ILE A 142 7.67 4.19 -8.12
C ILE A 142 8.32 3.22 -7.14
N ASN A 143 8.85 3.77 -6.05
CA ASN A 143 9.60 2.99 -5.06
C ASN A 143 8.71 2.46 -3.94
N VAL A 144 7.71 3.24 -3.54
CA VAL A 144 6.79 2.95 -2.45
C VAL A 144 5.42 3.52 -2.78
N GLY A 145 4.38 2.78 -2.48
CA GLY A 145 2.99 3.18 -2.68
C GLY A 145 2.22 3.19 -1.36
N ILE A 146 1.26 4.09 -1.23
CA ILE A 146 0.25 4.05 -0.16
C ILE A 146 -1.11 3.90 -0.84
N VAL A 147 -1.73 2.75 -0.64
CA VAL A 147 -3.02 2.38 -1.24
C VAL A 147 -4.10 2.27 -0.17
N ASP A 148 -5.33 2.44 -0.57
CA ASP A 148 -6.50 2.44 0.31
C ASP A 148 -7.32 1.14 0.23
N LYS A 149 -6.60 0.04 0.13
CA LYS A 149 -7.12 -1.35 0.11
C LYS A 149 -6.04 -2.31 0.58
N GLU A 150 -6.40 -3.56 0.82
CA GLU A 150 -5.42 -4.65 0.93
C GLU A 150 -4.65 -4.82 -0.38
N ALA A 151 -3.37 -5.09 -0.27
CA ALA A 151 -2.49 -5.24 -1.43
C ALA A 151 -2.68 -6.60 -2.13
N ASP A 152 -2.36 -6.65 -3.41
CA ASP A 152 -2.23 -7.91 -4.14
C ASP A 152 -1.13 -8.78 -3.50
N SER A 153 -1.36 -10.09 -3.40
CA SER A 153 -0.43 -11.07 -2.78
C SER A 153 0.97 -11.12 -3.43
N LYS A 154 1.13 -10.52 -4.60
CA LYS A 154 2.41 -10.45 -5.32
C LYS A 154 3.29 -9.26 -4.94
N ILE A 155 2.77 -8.33 -4.14
CA ILE A 155 3.44 -7.11 -3.74
C ILE A 155 3.65 -7.14 -2.23
N ASN A 156 4.84 -6.76 -1.76
CA ASN A 156 5.03 -6.65 -0.33
C ASN A 156 4.23 -5.50 0.22
N SER A 157 3.61 -5.75 1.34
CA SER A 157 2.72 -4.80 1.95
C SER A 157 2.80 -4.82 3.46
N VAL A 158 2.49 -3.70 4.06
CA VAL A 158 2.32 -3.56 5.51
C VAL A 158 1.14 -2.64 5.78
N GLU A 159 0.22 -3.08 6.64
CA GLU A 159 -0.90 -2.25 7.08
C GLU A 159 -0.35 -1.02 7.81
N LEU A 160 -0.79 0.17 7.39
CA LEU A 160 -0.41 1.42 8.01
C LEU A 160 -1.41 1.79 9.12
N PHE A 161 -2.68 1.92 8.78
CA PHE A 161 -3.77 2.14 9.74
C PHE A 161 -5.13 1.84 9.12
N LYS A 162 -6.17 1.76 9.97
CA LYS A 162 -7.57 1.66 9.57
C LYS A 162 -8.26 2.99 9.81
N ASP A 163 -9.05 3.45 8.84
CA ASP A 163 -9.81 4.68 8.92
C ASP A 163 -11.31 4.38 8.88
N GLU A 164 -12.04 4.90 9.83
CA GLU A 164 -13.49 4.73 9.89
C GLU A 164 -14.19 5.55 8.80
N LEU A 165 -15.16 4.94 8.12
CA LEU A 165 -16.03 5.65 7.19
C LEU A 165 -17.27 6.14 7.94
N VAL A 166 -17.48 7.45 7.93
CA VAL A 166 -18.59 8.11 8.62
C VAL A 166 -19.50 8.83 7.63
N LEU A 167 -20.81 8.73 7.83
CA LEU A 167 -21.78 9.57 7.13
C LEU A 167 -21.73 10.97 7.72
N CYS A 168 -21.61 12.00 6.88
CA CYS A 168 -21.68 13.39 7.32
C CYS A 168 -22.62 14.21 6.45
N VAL A 169 -23.16 15.24 7.09
CA VAL A 169 -23.97 16.30 6.49
C VAL A 169 -23.38 17.67 6.79
N GLY A 170 -23.74 18.68 6.06
CA GLY A 170 -23.40 20.08 6.41
C GLY A 170 -24.20 20.56 7.62
N LYS A 171 -23.67 21.57 8.31
CA LYS A 171 -24.27 22.14 9.52
C LYS A 171 -25.73 22.65 9.35
N ASN A 172 -26.10 23.01 8.14
CA ASN A 172 -27.44 23.51 7.82
C ASN A 172 -28.38 22.44 7.25
N HIS A 173 -27.97 21.19 7.20
CA HIS A 173 -28.77 20.08 6.72
C HIS A 173 -29.77 19.62 7.78
N GLU A 174 -30.97 19.18 7.39
CA GLU A 174 -32.03 18.74 8.30
C GLU A 174 -31.59 17.65 9.31
N LEU A 175 -30.64 16.79 8.91
CA LEU A 175 -30.09 15.76 9.78
C LEU A 175 -28.98 16.26 10.71
N ALA A 176 -28.56 17.51 10.66
CA ALA A 176 -27.45 18.01 11.49
C ALA A 176 -27.70 17.92 13.00
N GLY A 177 -28.96 17.88 13.42
CA GLY A 177 -29.37 17.67 14.81
C GLY A 177 -29.67 16.21 15.17
N THR A 178 -29.53 15.26 14.23
CA THR A 178 -29.93 13.88 14.42
C THR A 178 -28.71 13.04 14.84
N ASN A 179 -28.78 12.42 16.03
CA ASN A 179 -27.68 11.63 16.55
C ASN A 179 -27.53 10.28 15.85
N ILE A 180 -28.65 9.64 15.47
CA ILE A 180 -28.66 8.31 14.87
C ILE A 180 -29.85 8.17 13.91
N ILE A 181 -29.63 7.49 12.79
CA ILE A 181 -30.65 7.09 11.82
C ILE A 181 -30.67 5.59 11.66
N GLU A 182 -31.81 5.06 11.19
CA GLU A 182 -31.89 3.64 10.77
C GLU A 182 -31.27 3.49 9.37
N PRO A 183 -30.72 2.30 9.03
CA PRO A 183 -30.12 2.07 7.72
C PRO A 183 -31.07 2.38 6.55
N GLU A 184 -32.35 2.08 6.67
CA GLU A 184 -33.40 2.30 5.66
C GLU A 184 -33.67 3.79 5.40
N ASP A 185 -33.34 4.67 6.35
CA ASP A 185 -33.50 6.11 6.15
C ASP A 185 -32.57 6.66 5.05
N LEU A 186 -31.49 5.96 4.75
CA LEU A 186 -30.59 6.28 3.64
C LEU A 186 -31.30 6.36 2.29
N TYR A 187 -32.40 5.62 2.09
CA TYR A 187 -33.18 5.71 0.84
C TYR A 187 -33.91 7.03 0.65
N LYS A 188 -34.08 7.82 1.73
CA LYS A 188 -34.78 9.12 1.72
C LYS A 188 -33.80 10.29 1.61
N ILE A 189 -32.50 10.05 1.73
CA ILE A 189 -31.46 11.07 1.79
C ILE A 189 -30.82 11.24 0.42
N ASP A 190 -30.68 12.46 -0.06
CA ASP A 190 -29.89 12.76 -1.24
C ASP A 190 -28.41 12.52 -0.93
N LEU A 191 -27.77 11.63 -1.69
CA LEU A 191 -26.37 11.28 -1.49
C LEU A 191 -25.47 11.92 -2.56
N VAL A 192 -24.31 12.36 -2.10
CA VAL A 192 -23.18 12.79 -2.92
C VAL A 192 -22.10 11.74 -2.78
N MET A 193 -21.74 11.04 -3.86
CA MET A 193 -20.90 9.87 -3.77
C MET A 193 -19.65 9.98 -4.66
N ARG A 194 -18.65 9.21 -4.29
CA ARG A 194 -17.50 8.96 -5.14
C ARG A 194 -17.90 8.13 -6.35
N GLU A 195 -17.10 8.23 -7.40
CA GLU A 195 -17.19 7.44 -8.62
C GLU A 195 -17.16 5.91 -8.33
N ALA A 196 -17.66 5.12 -9.27
CA ALA A 196 -17.82 3.66 -9.11
C ALA A 196 -16.51 2.90 -8.78
N TYR A 197 -15.36 3.41 -9.21
CA TYR A 197 -14.05 2.78 -8.97
C TYR A 197 -13.40 3.18 -7.63
N SER A 198 -14.04 4.03 -6.85
CA SER A 198 -13.54 4.46 -5.55
C SER A 198 -13.58 3.31 -4.53
N CYS A 199 -12.47 3.07 -3.85
CA CYS A 199 -12.41 2.13 -2.74
C CYS A 199 -13.38 2.54 -1.60
N THR A 200 -13.54 3.84 -1.32
CA THR A 200 -14.51 4.33 -0.35
C THR A 200 -15.93 3.92 -0.71
N ARG A 201 -16.36 4.16 -1.98
CA ARG A 201 -17.70 3.75 -2.44
C ARG A 201 -17.88 2.24 -2.38
N LYS A 202 -16.88 1.49 -2.78
CA LYS A 202 -16.91 0.01 -2.71
C LYS A 202 -17.11 -0.47 -1.28
N THR A 203 -16.33 0.03 -0.32
CA THR A 203 -16.45 -0.36 1.10
C THR A 203 -17.82 -0.01 1.67
N VAL A 204 -18.36 1.19 1.36
CA VAL A 204 -19.71 1.58 1.78
C VAL A 204 -20.75 0.65 1.19
N LYS A 205 -20.67 0.36 -0.13
CA LYS A 205 -21.60 -0.55 -0.82
C LYS A 205 -21.58 -1.94 -0.16
N GLU A 206 -20.42 -2.54 -0.01
CA GLU A 206 -20.28 -3.89 0.59
C GLU A 206 -20.82 -3.91 2.03
N THR A 207 -20.59 -2.86 2.81
CA THR A 207 -21.08 -2.77 4.18
C THR A 207 -22.61 -2.66 4.22
N LEU A 208 -23.21 -1.79 3.41
CA LEU A 208 -24.66 -1.62 3.38
C LEU A 208 -25.37 -2.87 2.84
N GLU A 209 -24.82 -3.52 1.82
CA GLU A 209 -25.34 -4.79 1.31
C GLU A 209 -25.26 -5.92 2.34
N ALA A 210 -24.18 -5.99 3.12
CA ALA A 210 -24.06 -6.93 4.25
C ALA A 210 -25.09 -6.66 5.36
N MET A 211 -25.58 -5.41 5.49
CA MET A 211 -26.67 -5.04 6.40
C MET A 211 -28.07 -5.28 5.80
N GLY A 212 -28.16 -5.78 4.56
CA GLY A 212 -29.42 -6.08 3.89
C GLY A 212 -30.00 -4.95 3.06
N LEU A 213 -29.30 -3.82 2.89
CA LEU A 213 -29.75 -2.73 2.02
C LEU A 213 -29.38 -3.02 0.56
N ASN A 214 -30.23 -2.58 -0.36
CA ASN A 214 -29.91 -2.56 -1.78
C ASN A 214 -29.27 -1.22 -2.13
N PHE A 215 -27.95 -1.24 -2.38
CA PHE A 215 -27.17 -0.05 -2.73
C PHE A 215 -27.70 0.69 -3.96
N GLU A 216 -28.24 -0.03 -4.95
CA GLU A 216 -28.72 0.53 -6.21
C GLU A 216 -30.04 1.35 -6.02
N LEU A 217 -30.71 1.20 -4.88
CA LEU A 217 -31.90 1.97 -4.51
C LEU A 217 -31.57 3.27 -3.76
N LEU A 218 -30.31 3.52 -3.43
CA LEU A 218 -29.90 4.76 -2.79
C LEU A 218 -30.07 5.95 -3.75
N ASN A 219 -30.49 7.07 -3.19
CA ASN A 219 -30.75 8.27 -3.97
C ASN A 219 -29.46 9.06 -4.25
N ILE A 220 -28.57 8.53 -5.08
CA ILE A 220 -27.31 9.19 -5.45
C ILE A 220 -27.60 10.28 -6.48
N LYS A 221 -27.52 11.55 -6.06
CA LYS A 221 -27.82 12.72 -6.90
C LYS A 221 -26.59 13.30 -7.58
N ILE A 222 -25.43 13.20 -6.93
CA ILE A 222 -24.17 13.72 -7.47
C ILE A 222 -23.10 12.66 -7.35
N GLU A 223 -22.38 12.45 -8.45
CA GLU A 223 -21.22 11.59 -8.49
C GLU A 223 -20.01 12.38 -8.98
N THR A 224 -18.87 12.28 -8.27
CA THR A 224 -17.60 12.92 -8.66
C THR A 224 -16.41 12.16 -8.13
N ASN A 225 -15.28 12.27 -8.82
CA ASN A 225 -14.01 11.68 -8.41
C ASN A 225 -13.18 12.57 -7.46
N SER A 226 -13.66 13.78 -7.15
CA SER A 226 -12.98 14.74 -6.27
C SER A 226 -13.57 14.70 -4.86
N MET A 227 -12.82 14.18 -3.90
CA MET A 227 -13.19 14.19 -2.48
C MET A 227 -13.42 15.61 -1.99
N ARG A 228 -12.57 16.56 -2.40
CA ARG A 228 -12.70 17.97 -2.02
C ARG A 228 -14.00 18.59 -2.54
N SER A 229 -14.43 18.25 -3.76
CA SER A 229 -15.72 18.69 -4.29
C SER A 229 -16.87 18.15 -3.46
N ILE A 230 -16.83 16.88 -3.07
CA ILE A 230 -17.87 16.29 -2.20
C ILE A 230 -17.93 17.01 -0.87
N ILE A 231 -16.77 17.22 -0.21
CA ILE A 231 -16.71 17.96 1.05
C ILE A 231 -17.38 19.34 0.91
N ASN A 232 -17.04 20.10 -0.13
CA ASN A 232 -17.60 21.44 -0.33
C ASN A 232 -19.11 21.42 -0.63
N ILE A 233 -19.60 20.46 -1.41
CA ILE A 233 -21.02 20.26 -1.71
C ILE A 233 -21.78 19.99 -0.40
N VAL A 234 -21.30 19.02 0.39
CA VAL A 234 -21.96 18.67 1.66
C VAL A 234 -21.89 19.82 2.66
N LYS A 235 -20.77 20.54 2.76
CA LYS A 235 -20.65 21.75 3.60
C LYS A 235 -21.61 22.86 3.19
N SER A 236 -21.97 22.96 1.92
CA SER A 236 -22.98 23.93 1.46
C SER A 236 -24.42 23.61 1.92
N GLY A 237 -24.60 22.45 2.56
CA GLY A 237 -25.91 22.00 3.06
C GLY A 237 -26.65 21.06 2.10
N TYR A 238 -26.02 20.65 0.97
CA TYR A 238 -26.67 19.74 0.03
C TYR A 238 -26.28 18.30 0.30
N GLY A 239 -27.26 17.49 0.65
CA GLY A 239 -27.15 16.04 0.77
C GLY A 239 -26.17 15.55 1.84
N ALA A 240 -25.92 14.26 1.81
CA ALA A 240 -24.99 13.57 2.71
C ALA A 240 -23.93 12.77 1.94
N SER A 241 -22.80 12.51 2.57
CA SER A 241 -21.76 11.65 1.98
C SER A 241 -21.01 10.85 3.03
N PHE A 242 -20.39 9.76 2.59
CA PHE A 242 -19.49 8.95 3.40
C PHE A 242 -18.04 9.39 3.21
N PHE A 243 -17.36 9.63 4.31
CA PHE A 243 -15.98 10.13 4.32
C PHE A 243 -15.10 9.26 5.20
N PRO A 244 -13.82 9.04 4.80
CA PRO A 244 -12.81 8.63 5.78
C PRO A 244 -12.68 9.72 6.84
N LYS A 245 -12.81 9.34 8.11
CA LYS A 245 -12.86 10.29 9.23
C LYS A 245 -11.62 11.17 9.30
N SER A 246 -10.44 10.59 9.03
CA SER A 246 -9.17 11.34 9.01
C SER A 246 -9.16 12.48 7.98
N SER A 247 -9.90 12.34 6.86
CA SER A 247 -9.92 13.34 5.79
C SER A 247 -10.76 14.57 6.11
N ILE A 248 -11.66 14.49 7.10
CA ILE A 248 -12.61 15.54 7.44
C ILE A 248 -12.55 15.95 8.92
N GLN A 249 -11.53 15.49 9.65
CA GLN A 249 -11.42 15.74 11.09
C GLN A 249 -11.49 17.24 11.44
N LYS A 250 -10.78 18.09 10.68
CA LYS A 250 -10.81 19.54 10.86
C LYS A 250 -12.18 20.15 10.58
N ASP A 251 -12.89 19.64 9.57
CA ASP A 251 -14.23 20.13 9.22
C ASP A 251 -15.24 19.76 10.31
N ILE A 252 -15.07 18.60 10.96
CA ILE A 252 -15.87 18.20 12.13
C ILE A 252 -15.55 19.08 13.34
N GLU A 253 -14.27 19.28 13.65
CA GLU A 253 -13.83 20.15 14.76
C GLU A 253 -14.32 21.58 14.61
N ASN A 254 -14.36 22.09 13.38
CA ASN A 254 -14.88 23.43 13.06
C ASN A 254 -16.42 23.47 13.01
N GLY A 255 -17.12 22.36 13.17
CA GLY A 255 -18.57 22.26 13.08
C GLY A 255 -19.14 22.53 11.68
N GLU A 256 -18.33 22.39 10.63
CA GLU A 256 -18.76 22.57 9.23
C GLU A 256 -19.37 21.30 8.64
N LEU A 257 -18.86 20.12 9.09
CA LEU A 257 -19.44 18.81 8.83
C LEU A 257 -19.90 18.18 10.14
N ILE A 258 -21.10 17.61 10.12
CA ILE A 258 -21.74 16.98 11.28
C ILE A 258 -21.86 15.49 10.99
N PRO A 259 -21.19 14.62 11.77
CA PRO A 259 -21.34 13.17 11.64
C PRO A 259 -22.74 12.72 12.06
N VAL A 260 -23.36 11.85 11.26
CA VAL A 260 -24.65 11.21 11.55
C VAL A 260 -24.39 9.71 11.69
N LYS A 261 -24.67 9.15 12.86
CA LYS A 261 -24.51 7.71 13.08
C LYS A 261 -25.62 6.94 12.38
N ILE A 262 -25.25 5.84 11.74
CA ILE A 262 -26.22 4.85 11.23
C ILE A 262 -26.17 3.64 12.16
N ARG A 263 -27.33 3.16 12.60
CA ARG A 263 -27.42 2.01 13.52
C ARG A 263 -26.70 0.79 12.93
N ASN A 264 -25.81 0.20 13.70
CA ASN A 264 -25.00 -0.98 13.35
C ASN A 264 -24.07 -0.82 12.12
N PHE A 265 -23.94 0.37 11.55
CA PHE A 265 -22.98 0.61 10.46
C PHE A 265 -21.57 0.73 11.03
N LYS A 266 -20.68 -0.13 10.55
CA LYS A 266 -19.25 -0.11 10.87
C LYS A 266 -18.47 -0.41 9.61
N ALA A 267 -17.93 0.59 8.98
CA ALA A 267 -17.13 0.47 7.77
C ALA A 267 -15.74 1.08 8.00
N TYR A 268 -14.72 0.38 7.60
CA TYR A 268 -13.33 0.80 7.75
C TYR A 268 -12.60 0.70 6.42
N LYS A 269 -11.75 1.68 6.16
CA LYS A 269 -10.83 1.69 5.04
C LYS A 269 -9.44 1.39 5.55
N VAL A 270 -8.79 0.40 4.96
CA VAL A 270 -7.42 0.03 5.33
C VAL A 270 -6.47 0.80 4.42
N PHE A 271 -5.53 1.54 5.01
CA PHE A 271 -4.41 2.11 4.28
C PHE A 271 -3.19 1.20 4.41
N THR A 272 -2.61 0.85 3.28
CA THR A 272 -1.52 -0.12 3.18
C THR A 272 -0.34 0.51 2.46
N VAL A 273 0.85 0.39 3.05
CA VAL A 273 2.11 0.69 2.35
C VAL A 273 2.50 -0.50 1.52
N ILE A 274 2.74 -0.28 0.24
CA ILE A 274 3.15 -1.30 -0.73
C ILE A 274 4.53 -0.96 -1.31
N TYR A 275 5.32 -1.99 -1.56
CA TYR A 275 6.63 -1.86 -2.16
C TYR A 275 7.05 -3.17 -2.82
N TYR A 276 7.95 -3.07 -3.79
CA TYR A 276 8.49 -4.27 -4.44
C TYR A 276 9.76 -4.71 -3.74
N THR A 277 9.87 -6.02 -3.45
CA THR A 277 11.09 -6.61 -2.92
C THR A 277 11.96 -7.04 -4.07
N ASP A 278 12.65 -6.11 -4.68
CA ASP A 278 13.85 -6.49 -5.40
C ASP A 278 15.05 -6.43 -4.44
N PHE A 279 16.09 -7.22 -4.70
CA PHE A 279 17.33 -7.28 -3.91
C PHE A 279 18.05 -5.92 -3.76
N ASN A 280 17.54 -4.89 -4.42
CA ASN A 280 18.00 -3.50 -4.39
C ASN A 280 17.03 -2.56 -3.66
N LYS A 281 16.32 -3.01 -2.62
CA LYS A 281 15.52 -2.07 -1.81
C LYS A 281 16.43 -0.96 -1.31
N SER A 282 16.27 0.27 -1.85
CA SER A 282 17.13 1.37 -1.47
C SER A 282 16.97 1.65 0.02
N ALA A 283 18.07 1.93 0.71
CA ALA A 283 18.05 2.30 2.13
C ALA A 283 17.10 3.48 2.40
N LEU A 284 16.86 4.32 1.39
CA LEU A 284 15.91 5.42 1.44
C LEU A 284 14.45 4.95 1.53
N VAL A 285 14.07 3.91 0.76
CA VAL A 285 12.73 3.31 0.83
C VAL A 285 12.48 2.70 2.20
N ASP A 286 13.46 1.96 2.76
CA ASP A 286 13.35 1.41 4.11
C ASP A 286 13.18 2.50 5.18
N LYS A 287 13.93 3.60 5.06
CA LYS A 287 13.81 4.74 5.97
C LYS A 287 12.44 5.38 5.89
N PHE A 288 11.90 5.56 4.67
CA PHE A 288 10.57 6.13 4.49
C PHE A 288 9.47 5.22 5.05
N ILE A 289 9.55 3.90 4.79
CA ILE A 289 8.58 2.94 5.35
C ILE A 289 8.63 2.94 6.88
N LYS A 290 9.82 2.88 7.49
CA LYS A 290 9.98 2.97 8.94
C LYS A 290 9.45 4.28 9.51
N PHE A 291 9.67 5.39 8.80
CA PHE A 291 9.13 6.69 9.16
C PHE A 291 7.60 6.69 9.13
N LEU A 292 6.97 6.15 8.08
CA LEU A 292 5.52 6.04 8.01
C LEU A 292 4.96 5.20 9.18
N LEU A 293 5.57 4.05 9.46
CA LEU A 293 5.14 3.16 10.55
C LEU A 293 5.33 3.78 11.94
N ALA A 294 6.39 4.56 12.14
CA ALA A 294 6.62 5.28 13.39
C ALA A 294 5.59 6.41 13.64
N ASN A 295 4.97 6.93 12.55
CA ASN A 295 3.96 7.98 12.63
C ASN A 295 2.51 7.45 12.49
N LYS A 296 2.30 6.13 12.47
CA LYS A 296 0.97 5.53 12.25
C LYS A 296 -0.06 5.92 13.30
N GLU A 297 0.36 6.08 14.57
CA GLU A 297 -0.54 6.49 15.66
C GLU A 297 -1.09 7.89 15.42
N SER A 298 -0.26 8.85 15.00
CA SER A 298 -0.72 10.21 14.67
C SER A 298 -1.65 10.26 13.45
N LEU A 299 -1.62 9.23 12.58
CA LEU A 299 -2.55 9.07 11.46
C LEU A 299 -3.86 8.41 11.91
N GLY A 300 -3.80 7.51 12.89
CA GLY A 300 -4.96 6.80 13.45
C GLY A 300 -5.61 7.52 14.63
N GLU A 301 -4.88 8.33 15.40
CA GLU A 301 -5.42 9.13 16.53
C GLU A 301 -6.36 10.27 16.10
N ALA A 302 -6.33 10.66 14.83
CA ALA A 302 -7.46 11.39 14.24
C ALA A 302 -8.77 10.56 14.28
N VAL A 303 -8.68 9.27 14.63
CA VAL A 303 -9.77 8.30 14.81
C VAL A 303 -9.75 7.86 16.27
N GLY A 304 -10.32 8.66 17.17
CA GLY A 304 -10.42 8.32 18.59
C GLY A 304 -11.00 6.93 18.82
N PHE A 305 -10.14 5.96 19.05
CA PHE A 305 -10.48 4.69 19.69
C PHE A 305 -10.48 4.94 21.21
N ASN A 306 -11.55 5.51 21.75
CA ASN A 306 -11.94 5.25 23.12
C ASN A 306 -13.01 4.16 23.06
N ALA A 307 -12.67 3.03 23.67
CA ALA A 307 -13.43 1.80 23.80
C ALA A 307 -14.85 2.02 24.39
#